data_69fa417b06d86858fb0f4eca97cdcfb6
#
_entry.id   69fa417b06d86858fb0f4eca97cdcfb6
#
_cell.length_a   1.000
_cell.length_b   1.000
_cell.length_c   1.000
_cell.angle_alpha   90.00
_cell.angle_beta   90.00
_cell.angle_gamma   90.00
#
_symmetry.space_group_name_H-M   'P 1'
#
loop_
_entity.id
_entity.type
_entity.pdbx_description
1 polymer ?
#
loop_
_entity_poly.entity_id
_entity_poly.type
_entity_poly.pdbx_seq_one_letter_code
_entity_poly.pdbx_strand_id
1 'polypeptide(L)'
;QEEDHDAWSEYEEESDQDYDTQFEYVYRYDVNVLDYLDFKRHNDQKTVRYSGIEIEMEAKSSCPDDLPTKICEVFGHHEYCMFKGDGSLSHGFEMVTAPCTLEYHRKQIDKLFDSQVLQDDEGVSYVKGWHTDTAGMHIHLDRRMLTPIQLGKLLVFINNDWNRPFVEKIAGRSETFKEDSNTTSYAVMREKKITDGGQRNYSKYEAVNVAHSNTIELRIFRSNLTKDGILRALEFSYALVDFLKQNTMRELDQHYKEFLKWFNTAENRSSYPYFYGWLVRKRYLSGVASRKVTQQIDQAIENVVNG
;
A
#
# COMPACT_ATOMS: atom_id res chain seq x y z
N GLN A 1 -15.97 60.44 -14.23
CA GLN A 1 -14.81 59.90 -14.94
C GLN A 1 -13.69 59.72 -13.93
N GLU A 2 -13.66 58.58 -13.28
CA GLU A 2 -12.51 58.07 -12.55
C GLU A 2 -12.42 56.60 -12.91
N GLU A 3 -11.33 56.24 -13.53
CA GLU A 3 -10.99 54.87 -13.94
C GLU A 3 -10.45 54.13 -12.71
N ASP A 4 -11.18 53.13 -12.23
CA ASP A 4 -10.71 52.16 -11.26
C ASP A 4 -9.74 51.20 -11.97
N HIS A 5 -8.47 51.34 -11.67
CA HIS A 5 -7.44 50.33 -11.99
C HIS A 5 -7.56 49.17 -11.01
N ASP A 6 -8.11 48.08 -11.49
CA ASP A 6 -8.06 46.80 -10.83
C ASP A 6 -6.59 46.33 -10.70
N ALA A 7 -6.07 46.47 -9.50
CA ALA A 7 -4.83 45.85 -9.10
C ALA A 7 -5.10 44.35 -8.88
N TRP A 8 -4.83 43.55 -9.89
CA TRP A 8 -4.65 42.10 -9.72
C TRP A 8 -3.42 41.90 -8.86
N SER A 9 -3.60 41.60 -7.60
CA SER A 9 -2.51 41.08 -6.76
C SER A 9 -2.09 39.73 -7.31
N GLU A 10 -0.87 39.67 -7.79
CA GLU A 10 -0.15 38.42 -8.01
C GLU A 10 -0.14 37.67 -6.66
N TYR A 11 -1.00 36.66 -6.53
CA TYR A 11 -0.81 35.63 -5.51
C TYR A 11 0.40 34.84 -5.97
N GLU A 12 1.55 35.10 -5.34
CA GLU A 12 2.65 34.16 -5.35
C GLU A 12 2.08 32.85 -4.79
N GLU A 13 1.98 31.81 -5.62
CA GLU A 13 1.74 30.46 -5.17
C GLU A 13 2.90 30.11 -4.23
N GLU A 14 2.65 30.23 -2.92
CA GLU A 14 3.54 29.63 -1.92
C GLU A 14 3.64 28.16 -2.29
N SER A 15 4.83 27.71 -2.65
CA SER A 15 5.07 26.31 -2.98
C SER A 15 4.74 25.46 -1.75
N ASP A 16 3.81 24.50 -1.88
CA ASP A 16 3.45 23.53 -0.85
C ASP A 16 4.60 22.54 -0.51
N GLN A 17 5.82 22.85 -0.92
CA GLN A 17 7.00 22.06 -0.60
C GLN A 17 7.37 22.25 0.86
N ASP A 18 7.63 21.13 1.54
CA ASP A 18 8.14 21.13 2.91
C ASP A 18 9.64 21.44 2.91
N TYR A 19 9.98 22.69 3.25
CA TYR A 19 11.37 23.14 3.34
C TYR A 19 12.15 22.52 4.51
N ASP A 20 11.48 21.77 5.39
CA ASP A 20 12.11 21.07 6.49
C ASP A 20 12.75 19.73 6.08
N THR A 21 12.54 19.28 4.84
CA THR A 21 13.19 18.08 4.30
C THR A 21 14.35 18.45 3.39
N GLN A 22 15.44 17.66 3.43
CA GLN A 22 16.55 17.83 2.49
C GLN A 22 16.23 17.30 1.09
N PHE A 23 15.09 16.65 0.89
CA PHE A 23 14.73 15.98 -0.36
C PHE A 23 13.93 16.91 -1.28
N GLU A 24 14.29 16.91 -2.56
CA GLU A 24 13.57 17.64 -3.59
C GLU A 24 12.22 16.97 -3.89
N TYR A 25 11.20 17.77 -4.24
CA TYR A 25 9.85 17.29 -4.58
C TYR A 25 9.13 16.52 -3.46
N VAL A 26 9.45 16.81 -2.21
CA VAL A 26 8.72 16.27 -1.06
C VAL A 26 7.79 17.35 -0.52
N TYR A 27 6.49 17.11 -0.66
CA TYR A 27 5.44 18.00 -0.21
C TYR A 27 5.20 17.85 1.30
N ARG A 28 4.50 18.81 1.88
CA ARG A 28 4.06 18.76 3.27
C ARG A 28 3.16 17.54 3.51
N TYR A 29 3.16 17.02 4.73
CA TYR A 29 2.40 15.81 5.13
C TYR A 29 0.87 15.97 4.96
N ASP A 30 0.34 17.19 5.05
CA ASP A 30 -1.08 17.52 5.03
C ASP A 30 -1.66 17.81 3.63
N VAL A 31 -0.81 17.77 2.61
CA VAL A 31 -1.23 17.99 1.21
C VAL A 31 -2.19 16.91 0.75
N ASN A 32 -3.29 17.32 0.11
CA ASN A 32 -4.26 16.38 -0.44
C ASN A 32 -3.78 15.83 -1.79
N VAL A 33 -3.58 14.54 -1.85
CA VAL A 33 -3.07 13.82 -3.04
C VAL A 33 -3.91 14.06 -4.29
N LEU A 34 -5.25 14.20 -4.14
CA LEU A 34 -6.16 14.37 -5.28
C LEU A 34 -6.10 15.78 -5.91
N ASP A 35 -5.41 16.73 -5.29
CA ASP A 35 -5.16 18.04 -5.88
C ASP A 35 -4.02 17.98 -6.93
N TYR A 36 -3.22 16.91 -6.89
CA TYR A 36 -2.06 16.71 -7.76
C TYR A 36 -2.17 15.47 -8.66
N LEU A 37 -2.86 14.43 -8.22
CA LEU A 37 -2.92 13.14 -8.89
C LEU A 37 -4.34 12.74 -9.28
N ASP A 38 -4.55 12.44 -10.56
CA ASP A 38 -5.81 11.95 -11.08
C ASP A 38 -5.98 10.44 -10.92
N PHE A 39 -7.24 9.98 -10.96
CA PHE A 39 -7.56 8.55 -11.03
C PHE A 39 -7.01 7.92 -12.31
N LYS A 40 -6.25 6.82 -12.18
CA LYS A 40 -5.64 6.10 -13.30
C LYS A 40 -6.20 4.68 -13.45
N ARG A 41 -6.45 4.29 -14.68
CA ARG A 41 -6.91 2.93 -15.01
C ARG A 41 -6.13 2.37 -16.19
N HIS A 42 -6.03 1.05 -16.25
CA HIS A 42 -5.41 0.38 -17.38
C HIS A 42 -6.46 0.16 -18.48
N ASN A 43 -6.19 0.64 -19.69
CA ASN A 43 -7.07 0.54 -20.85
C ASN A 43 -8.52 0.99 -20.55
N ASP A 44 -9.49 0.40 -21.26
CA ASP A 44 -10.92 0.71 -21.15
C ASP A 44 -11.63 -0.09 -20.06
N GLN A 45 -10.99 -0.34 -18.92
CA GLN A 45 -11.65 -1.03 -17.81
C GLN A 45 -12.93 -0.32 -17.39
N LYS A 46 -14.06 -0.98 -17.58
CA LYS A 46 -15.40 -0.44 -17.27
C LYS A 46 -15.72 -0.49 -15.78
N THR A 47 -15.19 -1.49 -15.08
CA THR A 47 -15.39 -1.64 -13.64
C THR A 47 -14.31 -0.88 -12.89
N VAL A 48 -14.75 0.05 -12.05
CA VAL A 48 -13.88 0.97 -11.34
C VAL A 48 -13.59 0.42 -9.95
N ARG A 49 -12.45 -0.22 -9.80
CA ARG A 49 -11.93 -0.70 -8.52
C ARG A 49 -10.58 -0.02 -8.31
N TYR A 50 -10.58 1.04 -7.53
CA TYR A 50 -9.38 1.82 -7.29
C TYR A 50 -8.75 1.50 -5.94
N SER A 51 -7.44 1.56 -5.90
CA SER A 51 -6.64 1.61 -4.68
C SER A 51 -5.56 2.66 -4.79
N GLY A 52 -5.11 3.19 -3.67
CA GLY A 52 -3.89 3.95 -3.53
C GLY A 52 -2.91 3.19 -2.65
N ILE A 53 -1.63 3.51 -2.76
CA ILE A 53 -0.57 2.97 -1.92
C ILE A 53 0.19 4.14 -1.30
N GLU A 54 0.43 4.05 0.00
CA GLU A 54 1.42 4.85 0.70
C GLU A 54 2.57 3.93 1.09
N ILE A 55 3.81 4.31 0.74
CA ILE A 55 5.01 3.52 1.05
C ILE A 55 6.01 4.44 1.75
N GLU A 56 6.19 4.21 3.03
CA GLU A 56 7.17 4.91 3.83
C GLU A 56 8.57 4.34 3.59
N MET A 57 9.55 5.22 3.40
CA MET A 57 10.94 4.88 3.09
C MET A 57 11.88 5.65 3.99
N GLU A 58 12.75 4.93 4.70
CA GLU A 58 13.89 5.54 5.39
C GLU A 58 15.07 5.67 4.42
N ALA A 59 15.59 6.86 4.28
CA ALA A 59 16.76 7.14 3.45
C ALA A 59 18.05 6.67 4.14
N LYS A 60 18.96 6.09 3.36
CA LYS A 60 20.32 5.81 3.82
C LYS A 60 21.19 7.06 3.63
N SER A 61 22.36 7.09 4.28
CA SER A 61 23.32 8.19 4.13
C SER A 61 23.82 8.42 2.69
N SER A 62 23.70 7.40 1.83
CA SER A 62 24.04 7.49 0.41
C SER A 62 22.86 7.90 -0.47
N CYS A 63 21.67 8.16 0.11
CA CYS A 63 20.51 8.56 -0.64
C CYS A 63 20.70 9.96 -1.25
N PRO A 64 20.57 10.11 -2.56
CA PRO A 64 20.66 11.44 -3.18
C PRO A 64 19.39 12.25 -2.86
N ASP A 65 19.56 13.56 -2.66
CA ASP A 65 18.46 14.47 -2.30
C ASP A 65 17.39 14.55 -3.42
N ASP A 66 17.79 14.32 -4.66
CA ASP A 66 16.92 14.30 -5.84
C ASP A 66 16.27 12.93 -6.13
N LEU A 67 16.38 11.94 -5.23
CA LEU A 67 15.79 10.63 -5.45
C LEU A 67 14.26 10.66 -5.68
N PRO A 68 13.46 11.44 -4.92
CA PRO A 68 12.03 11.58 -5.20
C PRO A 68 11.76 12.12 -6.61
N THR A 69 12.51 13.13 -7.06
CA THR A 69 12.44 13.68 -8.41
C THR A 69 12.70 12.62 -9.47
N LYS A 70 13.77 11.85 -9.33
CA LYS A 70 14.13 10.76 -10.25
C LYS A 70 13.08 9.67 -10.32
N ILE A 71 12.45 9.34 -9.19
CA ILE A 71 11.34 8.38 -9.19
C ILE A 71 10.13 8.96 -9.93
N CYS A 72 9.78 10.24 -9.73
CA CYS A 72 8.71 10.91 -10.47
C CYS A 72 8.99 10.92 -11.99
N GLU A 73 10.22 11.11 -12.42
CA GLU A 73 10.61 11.06 -13.83
C GLU A 73 10.36 9.70 -14.47
N VAL A 74 10.61 8.59 -13.75
CA VAL A 74 10.27 7.23 -14.21
C VAL A 74 8.80 7.11 -14.59
N PHE A 75 7.93 7.83 -13.90
CA PHE A 75 6.48 7.79 -14.11
C PHE A 75 5.96 8.90 -15.02
N GLY A 76 6.79 9.86 -15.43
CA GLY A 76 6.40 10.98 -16.28
C GLY A 76 5.84 12.16 -15.47
N HIS A 77 6.43 12.47 -14.32
CA HIS A 77 6.05 13.54 -13.38
C HIS A 77 4.57 13.52 -12.99
N HIS A 78 4.26 13.44 -11.71
CA HIS A 78 2.89 13.44 -11.15
C HIS A 78 1.83 12.55 -11.85
N GLU A 79 2.28 11.68 -12.79
CA GLU A 79 1.35 10.77 -13.48
C GLU A 79 0.91 9.61 -12.59
N TYR A 80 1.76 9.18 -11.66
CA TYR A 80 1.50 8.00 -10.82
C TYR A 80 1.67 8.25 -9.33
N CYS A 81 2.67 8.99 -8.92
CA CYS A 81 2.93 9.22 -7.50
C CYS A 81 3.43 10.64 -7.22
N MET A 82 3.36 11.00 -5.97
CA MET A 82 4.00 12.15 -5.36
C MET A 82 4.67 11.72 -4.06
N PHE A 83 5.51 12.59 -3.52
CA PHE A 83 6.20 12.34 -2.26
C PHE A 83 5.75 13.33 -1.18
N LYS A 84 5.63 12.85 0.06
CA LYS A 84 5.24 13.65 1.21
C LYS A 84 6.19 13.41 2.37
N GLY A 85 6.34 14.42 3.23
CA GLY A 85 6.97 14.25 4.53
C GLY A 85 6.10 13.39 5.45
N ASP A 86 6.72 12.57 6.29
CA ASP A 86 6.05 11.83 7.35
C ASP A 86 6.84 11.96 8.65
N GLY A 87 6.19 12.52 9.67
CA GLY A 87 6.80 12.77 10.99
C GLY A 87 7.11 11.51 11.81
N SER A 88 6.69 10.32 11.36
CA SER A 88 7.05 9.04 11.97
C SER A 88 8.42 8.53 11.51
N LEU A 89 8.92 9.00 10.37
CA LEU A 89 10.21 8.63 9.81
C LEU A 89 11.33 9.42 10.48
N SER A 90 12.44 8.76 10.76
CA SER A 90 13.65 9.41 11.34
C SER A 90 14.35 10.27 10.29
N HIS A 91 14.45 9.79 9.06
CA HIS A 91 15.06 10.44 7.93
C HIS A 91 14.55 9.78 6.65
N GLY A 92 13.58 10.38 5.97
CA GLY A 92 12.97 9.75 4.83
C GLY A 92 11.75 10.48 4.31
N PHE A 93 10.99 9.80 3.49
CA PHE A 93 9.80 10.32 2.84
C PHE A 93 8.79 9.20 2.56
N GLU A 94 7.57 9.59 2.30
CA GLU A 94 6.47 8.71 1.91
C GLU A 94 6.14 8.89 0.43
N MET A 95 6.13 7.80 -0.33
CA MET A 95 5.61 7.77 -1.69
C MET A 95 4.12 7.47 -1.66
N VAL A 96 3.31 8.39 -2.17
CA VAL A 96 1.85 8.23 -2.27
C VAL A 96 1.46 8.14 -3.74
N THR A 97 0.69 7.11 -4.09
CA THR A 97 0.28 6.89 -5.49
C THR A 97 -1.07 7.49 -5.80
N ALA A 98 -1.29 7.80 -7.07
CA ALA A 98 -2.62 8.06 -7.61
C ALA A 98 -3.58 6.89 -7.30
N PRO A 99 -4.89 7.14 -7.16
CA PRO A 99 -5.89 6.08 -7.11
C PRO A 99 -5.91 5.31 -8.44
N CYS A 100 -5.46 4.06 -8.43
CA CYS A 100 -5.28 3.26 -9.64
C CYS A 100 -6.01 1.93 -9.59
N THR A 101 -6.28 1.35 -10.76
CA THR A 101 -6.66 -0.05 -10.88
C THR A 101 -5.48 -0.97 -10.60
N LEU A 102 -5.72 -2.22 -10.19
CA LEU A 102 -4.65 -3.18 -9.89
C LEU A 102 -3.68 -3.36 -11.06
N GLU A 103 -4.19 -3.45 -12.28
CA GLU A 103 -3.38 -3.61 -13.49
C GLU A 103 -2.54 -2.38 -13.78
N TYR A 104 -3.04 -1.18 -13.49
CA TYR A 104 -2.25 0.04 -13.63
C TYR A 104 -1.12 0.06 -12.59
N HIS A 105 -1.40 -0.28 -11.34
CA HIS A 105 -0.36 -0.44 -10.31
C HIS A 105 0.71 -1.44 -10.73
N ARG A 106 0.32 -2.63 -11.21
CA ARG A 106 1.27 -3.65 -11.69
C ARG A 106 2.23 -3.06 -12.72
N LYS A 107 1.70 -2.38 -13.73
CA LYS A 107 2.50 -1.76 -14.80
C LYS A 107 3.47 -0.71 -14.25
N GLN A 108 3.03 0.12 -13.31
CA GLN A 108 3.91 1.17 -12.76
C GLN A 108 4.96 0.59 -11.81
N ILE A 109 4.58 -0.39 -10.98
CA ILE A 109 5.54 -1.09 -10.12
C ILE A 109 6.59 -1.83 -10.97
N ASP A 110 6.21 -2.43 -12.11
CA ASP A 110 7.16 -3.00 -13.06
C ASP A 110 8.15 -1.93 -13.53
N LYS A 111 7.68 -0.75 -13.99
CA LYS A 111 8.56 0.36 -14.41
C LYS A 111 9.52 0.80 -13.30
N LEU A 112 9.03 0.93 -12.06
CA LEU A 112 9.85 1.36 -10.92
C LEU A 112 11.06 0.43 -10.73
N PHE A 113 10.82 -0.87 -10.71
CA PHE A 113 11.89 -1.85 -10.46
C PHE A 113 12.75 -2.09 -11.69
N ASP A 114 12.20 -2.03 -12.90
CA ASP A 114 12.95 -2.15 -14.15
C ASP A 114 13.90 -0.95 -14.39
N SER A 115 13.55 0.25 -13.86
CA SER A 115 14.39 1.45 -13.97
C SER A 115 15.63 1.42 -13.08
N GLN A 116 15.64 0.59 -12.06
CA GLN A 116 16.70 0.52 -11.04
C GLN A 116 16.96 1.83 -10.27
N VAL A 117 16.03 2.81 -10.35
CA VAL A 117 16.19 4.15 -9.75
C VAL A 117 16.38 4.14 -8.23
N LEU A 118 15.96 3.07 -7.55
CA LEU A 118 16.06 2.92 -6.08
C LEU A 118 17.45 2.47 -5.59
N GLN A 119 18.41 2.28 -6.48
CA GLN A 119 19.74 1.74 -6.16
C GLN A 119 20.84 2.47 -6.93
N ASP A 120 22.06 2.39 -6.42
CA ASP A 120 23.25 2.88 -7.11
C ASP A 120 23.70 1.93 -8.23
N ASP A 121 24.81 2.30 -8.91
CA ASP A 121 25.40 1.52 -10.01
C ASP A 121 25.93 0.15 -9.54
N GLU A 122 26.15 -0.02 -8.24
CA GLU A 122 26.60 -1.27 -7.62
C GLU A 122 25.40 -2.14 -7.17
N GLY A 123 24.17 -1.67 -7.33
CA GLY A 123 22.95 -2.34 -6.93
C GLY A 123 22.58 -2.18 -5.45
N VAL A 124 23.23 -1.24 -4.75
CA VAL A 124 22.93 -0.98 -3.34
C VAL A 124 21.77 0.01 -3.25
N SER A 125 20.71 -0.39 -2.57
CA SER A 125 19.51 0.45 -2.42
C SER A 125 19.81 1.73 -1.63
N TYR A 126 19.31 2.87 -2.12
CA TYR A 126 19.35 4.17 -1.44
C TYR A 126 18.41 4.28 -0.23
N VAL A 127 17.36 3.46 -0.22
CA VAL A 127 16.28 3.49 0.79
C VAL A 127 16.08 2.12 1.42
N LYS A 128 15.47 2.09 2.60
CA LYS A 128 15.09 0.89 3.31
C LYS A 128 13.67 1.00 3.86
N GLY A 129 12.95 -0.11 3.91
CA GLY A 129 11.60 -0.20 4.48
C GLY A 129 11.50 -1.37 5.44
N TRP A 130 11.88 -2.58 5.02
CA TRP A 130 11.70 -3.80 5.80
C TRP A 130 12.46 -3.84 7.13
N HIS A 131 13.66 -3.31 7.17
CA HIS A 131 14.54 -3.32 8.35
C HIS A 131 14.49 -2.00 9.12
N THR A 132 13.30 -1.44 9.26
CA THR A 132 13.05 -0.22 10.06
C THR A 132 11.97 -0.51 11.09
N ASP A 133 11.96 0.25 12.19
CA ASP A 133 10.91 0.18 13.20
C ASP A 133 9.75 1.13 12.90
N THR A 134 9.95 2.06 11.98
CA THR A 134 9.05 3.18 11.66
C THR A 134 8.27 2.95 10.37
N ALA A 135 8.93 2.50 9.29
CA ALA A 135 8.35 2.48 7.96
C ALA A 135 7.24 1.42 7.78
N GLY A 136 6.09 1.88 7.31
CA GLY A 136 4.93 1.10 6.94
C GLY A 136 4.59 1.18 5.46
N MET A 137 3.62 0.36 5.07
CA MET A 137 2.95 0.47 3.78
C MET A 137 1.44 0.38 4.01
N HIS A 138 0.72 1.38 3.51
CA HIS A 138 -0.73 1.46 3.65
C HIS A 138 -1.39 1.27 2.28
N ILE A 139 -2.48 0.51 2.27
CA ILE A 139 -3.27 0.31 1.05
C ILE A 139 -4.65 0.93 1.27
N HIS A 140 -4.94 1.95 0.49
CA HIS A 140 -6.23 2.62 0.45
C HIS A 140 -7.12 1.97 -0.59
N LEU A 141 -8.19 1.32 -0.17
CA LEU A 141 -9.21 0.77 -1.05
C LEU A 141 -10.34 1.78 -1.22
N ASP A 142 -10.84 1.97 -2.42
CA ASP A 142 -12.05 2.77 -2.66
C ASP A 142 -13.20 2.22 -1.81
N ARG A 143 -13.77 3.05 -0.94
CA ARG A 143 -14.85 2.64 -0.04
C ARG A 143 -16.05 2.07 -0.77
N ARG A 144 -16.30 2.49 -2.01
CA ARG A 144 -17.38 1.97 -2.86
C ARG A 144 -17.21 0.51 -3.27
N MET A 145 -16.01 -0.06 -3.07
CA MET A 145 -15.76 -1.49 -3.34
C MET A 145 -16.51 -2.42 -2.40
N LEU A 146 -16.89 -1.94 -1.21
CA LEU A 146 -17.53 -2.74 -0.16
C LEU A 146 -18.81 -2.08 0.35
N THR A 147 -19.86 -2.87 0.49
CA THR A 147 -21.04 -2.48 1.27
C THR A 147 -20.71 -2.44 2.76
N PRO A 148 -21.53 -1.81 3.63
CA PRO A 148 -21.27 -1.81 5.08
C PRO A 148 -21.13 -3.23 5.67
N ILE A 149 -21.92 -4.20 5.22
CA ILE A 149 -21.81 -5.61 5.64
C ILE A 149 -20.47 -6.21 5.21
N GLN A 150 -20.05 -5.98 3.98
CA GLN A 150 -18.77 -6.47 3.47
C GLN A 150 -17.59 -5.81 4.18
N LEU A 151 -17.72 -4.52 4.51
CA LEU A 151 -16.74 -3.83 5.36
C LEU A 151 -16.67 -4.47 6.76
N GLY A 152 -17.81 -4.77 7.39
CA GLY A 152 -17.83 -5.50 8.66
C GLY A 152 -17.11 -6.85 8.57
N LYS A 153 -17.30 -7.59 7.48
CA LYS A 153 -16.56 -8.85 7.26
C LYS A 153 -15.04 -8.60 7.12
N LEU A 154 -14.62 -7.52 6.45
CA LEU A 154 -13.21 -7.12 6.36
C LEU A 154 -12.64 -6.85 7.75
N LEU A 155 -13.36 -6.08 8.57
CA LEU A 155 -12.97 -5.78 9.94
C LEU A 155 -12.79 -7.06 10.77
N VAL A 156 -13.74 -7.98 10.69
CA VAL A 156 -13.65 -9.30 11.37
C VAL A 156 -12.46 -10.10 10.86
N PHE A 157 -12.26 -10.17 9.54
CA PHE A 157 -11.16 -10.95 8.97
C PHE A 157 -9.78 -10.45 9.44
N ILE A 158 -9.56 -9.15 9.43
CA ILE A 158 -8.26 -8.56 9.78
C ILE A 158 -8.01 -8.56 11.29
N ASN A 159 -9.03 -8.30 12.10
CA ASN A 159 -8.82 -7.95 13.51
C ASN A 159 -9.00 -9.12 14.48
N ASN A 160 -9.70 -10.19 14.10
CA ASN A 160 -10.02 -11.23 15.05
C ASN A 160 -8.91 -12.28 15.23
N ASP A 161 -8.73 -12.74 16.44
CA ASP A 161 -7.59 -13.55 16.89
C ASP A 161 -7.38 -14.84 16.10
N TRP A 162 -8.47 -15.47 15.63
CA TRP A 162 -8.34 -16.71 14.83
C TRP A 162 -7.67 -16.52 13.46
N ASN A 163 -7.61 -15.30 12.93
CA ASN A 163 -6.93 -14.97 11.70
C ASN A 163 -5.54 -14.33 11.94
N ARG A 164 -5.26 -13.89 13.17
CA ARG A 164 -4.06 -13.15 13.54
C ARG A 164 -2.78 -13.79 13.00
N PRO A 165 -2.50 -15.10 13.19
CA PRO A 165 -1.27 -15.71 12.69
C PRO A 165 -1.11 -15.63 11.17
N PHE A 166 -2.20 -15.64 10.41
CA PHE A 166 -2.18 -15.47 8.97
C PHE A 166 -1.96 -14.02 8.58
N VAL A 167 -2.68 -13.09 9.23
CA VAL A 167 -2.60 -11.66 8.96
C VAL A 167 -1.21 -11.11 9.31
N GLU A 168 -0.66 -11.48 10.48
CA GLU A 168 0.72 -11.13 10.86
C GLU A 168 1.75 -11.61 9.84
N LYS A 169 1.55 -12.83 9.34
CA LYS A 169 2.47 -13.44 8.37
C LYS A 169 2.47 -12.71 7.03
N ILE A 170 1.30 -12.33 6.50
CA ILE A 170 1.20 -11.59 5.24
C ILE A 170 1.63 -10.13 5.42
N ALA A 171 1.35 -9.54 6.56
CA ALA A 171 1.70 -8.17 6.91
C ALA A 171 3.21 -7.99 7.13
N GLY A 172 3.91 -9.02 7.61
CA GLY A 172 5.32 -8.92 7.99
C GLY A 172 5.55 -8.14 9.30
N ARG A 173 4.51 -7.98 10.13
CA ARG A 173 4.52 -7.18 11.36
C ARG A 173 3.90 -7.96 12.53
N SER A 174 4.65 -8.81 13.23
CA SER A 174 4.13 -9.55 14.38
C SER A 174 4.07 -8.73 15.68
N GLU A 175 4.92 -7.73 15.84
CA GLU A 175 5.07 -6.99 17.11
C GLU A 175 4.16 -5.77 17.24
N THR A 176 3.74 -5.19 16.11
CA THR A 176 2.90 -3.98 16.08
C THR A 176 1.44 -4.22 16.43
N PHE A 177 1.02 -5.48 16.52
CA PHE A 177 -0.37 -5.85 16.81
C PHE A 177 -0.66 -6.11 18.30
N LYS A 178 0.32 -5.92 19.20
CA LYS A 178 0.15 -6.13 20.66
C LYS A 178 -0.28 -4.82 21.32
N GLU A 179 -1.36 -4.87 22.10
CA GLU A 179 -1.87 -3.71 22.86
C GLU A 179 -0.94 -3.21 23.98
N ASP A 180 -0.03 -4.06 24.49
CA ASP A 180 0.74 -3.82 25.72
C ASP A 180 2.15 -3.23 25.50
N SER A 181 2.52 -2.86 24.27
CA SER A 181 3.78 -2.17 24.07
C SER A 181 3.60 -0.68 24.35
N ASN A 182 4.41 -0.11 25.25
CA ASN A 182 4.57 1.34 25.45
C ASN A 182 5.09 2.07 24.20
N THR A 183 5.27 1.35 23.10
CA THR A 183 5.53 1.85 21.76
C THR A 183 4.20 2.06 21.07
N THR A 184 3.97 3.26 20.57
CA THR A 184 2.79 3.62 19.75
C THR A 184 2.59 2.63 18.63
N SER A 185 1.59 1.76 18.76
CA SER A 185 1.26 0.81 17.71
C SER A 185 0.42 1.53 16.65
N TYR A 186 0.97 1.66 15.44
CA TYR A 186 0.32 2.34 14.31
C TYR A 186 -0.70 1.46 13.55
N ALA A 187 -0.89 0.21 13.97
CA ALA A 187 -1.79 -0.74 13.31
C ALA A 187 -2.41 -1.72 14.33
N VAL A 188 -3.12 -1.20 15.32
CA VAL A 188 -3.70 -1.99 16.42
C VAL A 188 -4.83 -2.86 15.91
N MET A 189 -4.77 -4.16 16.18
CA MET A 189 -5.87 -5.09 15.98
C MET A 189 -6.75 -5.18 17.22
N ARG A 190 -8.03 -4.87 17.07
CA ARG A 190 -9.06 -5.03 18.11
C ARG A 190 -10.17 -5.90 17.58
N GLU A 191 -10.68 -6.83 18.39
CA GLU A 191 -11.79 -7.69 18.02
C GLU A 191 -12.97 -6.87 17.48
N LYS A 192 -13.53 -7.30 16.35
CA LYS A 192 -14.61 -6.64 15.62
C LYS A 192 -15.76 -7.59 15.34
N LYS A 193 -16.95 -7.02 15.11
CA LYS A 193 -18.16 -7.70 14.65
C LYS A 193 -18.53 -7.22 13.24
N ILE A 194 -19.28 -8.05 12.52
CA ILE A 194 -19.76 -7.66 11.18
C ILE A 194 -20.62 -6.38 11.23
N THR A 195 -21.35 -6.16 12.30
CA THR A 195 -22.16 -4.96 12.52
C THR A 195 -21.35 -3.68 12.61
N ASP A 196 -20.06 -3.76 12.91
CA ASP A 196 -19.17 -2.60 13.04
C ASP A 196 -18.89 -1.92 11.70
N GLY A 197 -19.14 -2.59 10.57
CA GLY A 197 -18.96 -2.04 9.22
C GLY A 197 -19.80 -0.78 8.90
N GLY A 198 -20.84 -0.50 9.71
CA GLY A 198 -21.63 0.74 9.62
C GLY A 198 -21.09 1.92 10.43
N GLN A 199 -20.08 1.70 11.28
CA GLN A 199 -19.55 2.70 12.21
C GLN A 199 -18.35 3.44 11.60
N ARG A 200 -18.14 4.71 12.01
CA ARG A 200 -17.02 5.55 11.55
C ARG A 200 -16.06 6.00 12.65
N ASN A 201 -16.27 5.60 13.89
CA ASN A 201 -15.53 6.12 15.05
C ASN A 201 -14.35 5.23 15.42
N TYR A 202 -13.40 5.07 14.49
CA TYR A 202 -12.18 4.33 14.76
C TYR A 202 -10.99 5.27 14.86
N SER A 203 -10.02 4.88 15.70
CA SER A 203 -8.73 5.55 15.76
C SER A 203 -8.01 5.40 14.42
N LYS A 204 -7.34 6.44 13.96
CA LYS A 204 -6.48 6.39 12.77
C LYS A 204 -5.34 5.35 12.88
N TYR A 205 -5.07 4.84 14.06
CA TYR A 205 -4.02 3.85 14.34
C TYR A 205 -4.53 2.40 14.37
N GLU A 206 -5.76 2.13 13.98
CA GLU A 206 -6.25 0.76 13.86
C GLU A 206 -5.71 0.07 12.60
N ALA A 207 -5.62 -1.28 12.66
CA ALA A 207 -5.17 -2.11 11.54
C ALA A 207 -5.97 -1.88 10.25
N VAL A 208 -7.26 -1.54 10.39
CA VAL A 208 -8.14 -1.08 9.33
C VAL A 208 -8.73 0.26 9.76
N ASN A 209 -8.24 1.34 9.15
CA ASN A 209 -8.76 2.68 9.39
C ASN A 209 -9.94 2.95 8.46
N VAL A 210 -11.10 3.27 9.04
CA VAL A 210 -12.34 3.57 8.34
C VAL A 210 -12.81 5.01 8.55
N ALA A 211 -11.98 5.87 9.14
CA ALA A 211 -12.31 7.26 9.41
C ALA A 211 -12.45 8.10 8.12
N HIS A 212 -11.69 7.77 7.07
CA HIS A 212 -11.76 8.46 5.79
C HIS A 212 -13.10 8.28 5.10
N SER A 213 -13.65 9.35 4.51
CA SER A 213 -14.94 9.32 3.82
C SER A 213 -14.92 8.47 2.54
N ASN A 214 -13.80 8.48 1.82
CA ASN A 214 -13.67 7.93 0.47
C ASN A 214 -12.90 6.63 0.41
N THR A 215 -12.09 6.31 1.42
CA THR A 215 -11.22 5.13 1.43
C THR A 215 -11.40 4.29 2.69
N ILE A 216 -10.98 3.03 2.57
CA ILE A 216 -10.75 2.08 3.66
C ILE A 216 -9.24 1.82 3.62
N GLU A 217 -8.53 2.17 4.68
CA GLU A 217 -7.08 2.07 4.74
C GLU A 217 -6.66 0.80 5.50
N LEU A 218 -5.92 -0.07 4.84
CA LEU A 218 -5.27 -1.23 5.44
C LEU A 218 -3.85 -0.83 5.85
N ARG A 219 -3.61 -0.66 7.17
CA ARG A 219 -2.34 -0.22 7.76
C ARG A 219 -1.43 -1.37 8.20
N ILE A 220 -1.84 -2.60 7.92
CA ILE A 220 -1.22 -3.80 8.48
C ILE A 220 0.19 -4.08 7.94
N PHE A 221 0.55 -3.60 6.75
CA PHE A 221 1.77 -4.03 6.09
C PHE A 221 3.01 -3.28 6.59
N ARG A 222 4.10 -4.01 6.76
CA ARG A 222 5.44 -3.44 6.87
C ARG A 222 5.86 -2.91 5.51
N SER A 223 6.57 -1.78 5.47
CA SER A 223 7.14 -1.27 4.22
C SER A 223 8.03 -2.33 3.57
N ASN A 224 7.80 -2.58 2.30
CA ASN A 224 8.53 -3.57 1.53
C ASN A 224 8.85 -3.01 0.16
N LEU A 225 10.12 -2.65 -0.04
CA LEU A 225 10.62 -2.01 -1.26
C LEU A 225 11.07 -3.05 -2.29
N THR A 226 10.27 -4.11 -2.46
CA THR A 226 10.45 -5.10 -3.51
C THR A 226 9.18 -5.24 -4.35
N LYS A 227 9.33 -5.51 -5.64
CA LYS A 227 8.22 -5.76 -6.56
C LYS A 227 7.24 -6.81 -6.01
N ASP A 228 7.77 -7.97 -5.58
CA ASP A 228 6.96 -9.05 -4.99
C ASP A 228 6.23 -8.58 -3.71
N GLY A 229 6.90 -7.81 -2.87
CA GLY A 229 6.33 -7.34 -1.61
C GLY A 229 5.14 -6.41 -1.81
N ILE A 230 5.27 -5.42 -2.68
CA ILE A 230 4.23 -4.44 -2.98
C ILE A 230 3.07 -5.11 -3.71
N LEU A 231 3.34 -5.85 -4.78
CA LEU A 231 2.30 -6.50 -5.58
C LEU A 231 1.55 -7.59 -4.80
N ARG A 232 2.23 -8.34 -3.95
CA ARG A 232 1.61 -9.31 -3.05
C ARG A 232 0.62 -8.66 -2.08
N ALA A 233 0.96 -7.53 -1.47
CA ALA A 233 0.08 -6.84 -0.54
C ALA A 233 -1.16 -6.27 -1.25
N LEU A 234 -0.98 -5.68 -2.42
CA LEU A 234 -2.08 -5.25 -3.29
C LEU A 234 -2.99 -6.41 -3.67
N GLU A 235 -2.42 -7.49 -4.20
CA GLU A 235 -3.18 -8.65 -4.65
C GLU A 235 -3.92 -9.34 -3.50
N PHE A 236 -3.31 -9.45 -2.33
CA PHE A 236 -4.00 -9.90 -1.12
C PHE A 236 -5.22 -9.03 -0.81
N SER A 237 -5.07 -7.71 -0.84
CA SER A 237 -6.14 -6.76 -0.54
C SER A 237 -7.31 -6.89 -1.52
N TYR A 238 -7.04 -7.03 -2.81
CA TYR A 238 -8.06 -7.24 -3.84
C TYR A 238 -8.72 -8.62 -3.74
N ALA A 239 -7.93 -9.67 -3.54
CA ALA A 239 -8.44 -11.03 -3.36
C ALA A 239 -9.34 -11.13 -2.10
N LEU A 240 -8.95 -10.45 -1.02
CA LEU A 240 -9.76 -10.40 0.19
C LEU A 240 -11.10 -9.71 -0.06
N VAL A 241 -11.12 -8.57 -0.76
CA VAL A 241 -12.37 -7.89 -1.17
C VAL A 241 -13.26 -8.82 -1.98
N ASP A 242 -12.72 -9.58 -2.93
CA ASP A 242 -13.50 -10.49 -3.76
C ASP A 242 -14.07 -11.67 -2.96
N PHE A 243 -13.30 -12.22 -2.06
CA PHE A 243 -13.78 -13.24 -1.12
C PHE A 243 -14.94 -12.75 -0.27
N LEU A 244 -14.81 -11.55 0.31
CA LEU A 244 -15.81 -10.98 1.21
C LEU A 244 -17.13 -10.65 0.50
N LYS A 245 -17.10 -10.41 -0.81
CA LYS A 245 -18.30 -10.21 -1.64
C LYS A 245 -19.10 -11.49 -1.83
N GLN A 246 -18.44 -12.63 -1.90
CA GLN A 246 -19.04 -13.94 -2.19
C GLN A 246 -19.36 -14.74 -0.93
N ASN A 247 -18.70 -14.42 0.19
CA ASN A 247 -18.78 -15.16 1.43
C ASN A 247 -20.08 -14.87 2.20
N THR A 248 -20.48 -15.78 3.10
CA THR A 248 -21.67 -15.64 3.95
C THR A 248 -21.51 -14.55 5.01
N MET A 249 -22.58 -14.25 5.75
CA MET A 249 -22.56 -13.27 6.85
C MET A 249 -22.16 -13.86 8.21
N ARG A 250 -21.87 -15.17 8.32
CA ARG A 250 -21.43 -15.77 9.57
C ARG A 250 -19.98 -15.40 9.86
N GLU A 251 -19.67 -14.97 11.07
CA GLU A 251 -18.32 -14.55 11.46
C GLU A 251 -17.29 -15.67 11.31
N LEU A 252 -17.65 -16.91 11.63
CA LEU A 252 -16.77 -18.09 11.47
C LEU A 252 -16.38 -18.35 10.02
N ASP A 253 -17.20 -17.92 9.04
CA ASP A 253 -16.89 -18.07 7.62
C ASP A 253 -15.87 -17.01 7.15
N GLN A 254 -15.55 -16.02 8.00
CA GLN A 254 -14.46 -15.07 7.76
C GLN A 254 -13.08 -15.62 8.18
N HIS A 255 -12.98 -16.91 8.47
CA HIS A 255 -11.71 -17.55 8.82
C HIS A 255 -10.79 -17.66 7.60
N TYR A 256 -9.48 -17.42 7.78
CA TYR A 256 -8.51 -17.45 6.69
C TYR A 256 -8.47 -18.78 5.93
N LYS A 257 -8.83 -19.91 6.57
CA LYS A 257 -8.92 -21.22 5.89
C LYS A 257 -10.03 -21.25 4.83
N GLU A 258 -11.16 -20.57 5.08
CA GLU A 258 -12.24 -20.46 4.09
C GLU A 258 -11.81 -19.53 2.94
N PHE A 259 -11.08 -18.46 3.26
CA PHE A 259 -10.43 -17.63 2.25
C PHE A 259 -9.45 -18.42 1.38
N LEU A 260 -8.60 -19.27 1.97
CA LEU A 260 -7.68 -20.11 1.22
C LEU A 260 -8.40 -21.16 0.33
N LYS A 261 -9.51 -21.75 0.81
CA LYS A 261 -10.34 -22.65 -0.01
C LYS A 261 -10.92 -21.92 -1.22
N TRP A 262 -11.52 -20.74 -0.99
CA TRP A 262 -12.04 -19.89 -2.05
C TRP A 262 -10.94 -19.49 -3.03
N PHE A 263 -9.78 -19.09 -2.52
CA PHE A 263 -8.65 -18.65 -3.33
C PHE A 263 -8.07 -19.76 -4.22
N ASN A 264 -8.20 -21.02 -3.82
CA ASN A 264 -7.54 -22.16 -4.46
C ASN A 264 -8.20 -22.59 -5.77
N THR A 265 -8.71 -21.67 -6.58
CA THR A 265 -9.21 -21.89 -7.95
C THR A 265 -8.18 -21.47 -8.98
N ALA A 266 -8.25 -22.03 -10.20
CA ALA A 266 -7.35 -21.64 -11.29
C ALA A 266 -7.51 -20.15 -11.64
N GLU A 267 -8.74 -19.64 -11.61
CA GLU A 267 -9.07 -18.24 -11.89
C GLU A 267 -8.42 -17.30 -10.87
N ASN A 268 -8.62 -17.52 -9.55
CA ASN A 268 -8.06 -16.67 -8.52
C ASN A 268 -6.53 -16.71 -8.50
N ARG A 269 -5.92 -17.89 -8.73
CA ARG A 269 -4.47 -18.02 -8.81
C ARG A 269 -3.89 -17.22 -9.98
N SER A 270 -4.56 -17.21 -11.13
CA SER A 270 -4.13 -16.43 -12.30
C SER A 270 -4.40 -14.94 -12.15
N SER A 271 -5.46 -14.56 -11.43
CA SER A 271 -5.80 -13.16 -11.16
C SER A 271 -4.85 -12.50 -10.15
N TYR A 272 -4.27 -13.29 -9.22
CA TYR A 272 -3.43 -12.80 -8.13
C TYR A 272 -2.12 -13.60 -8.02
N PRO A 273 -1.24 -13.54 -9.05
CA PRO A 273 -0.07 -14.41 -9.16
C PRO A 273 1.00 -14.18 -8.08
N TYR A 274 1.24 -12.94 -7.65
CA TYR A 274 2.23 -12.63 -6.60
C TYR A 274 1.76 -13.11 -5.23
N PHE A 275 0.49 -12.91 -4.91
CA PHE A 275 -0.08 -13.44 -3.68
C PHE A 275 -0.12 -14.97 -3.69
N TYR A 276 -0.50 -15.60 -4.83
CA TYR A 276 -0.43 -17.04 -4.99
C TYR A 276 0.97 -17.59 -4.77
N GLY A 277 1.99 -16.98 -5.40
CA GLY A 277 3.38 -17.37 -5.22
C GLY A 277 3.83 -17.33 -3.76
N TRP A 278 3.41 -16.29 -3.02
CA TRP A 278 3.66 -16.19 -1.59
C TRP A 278 2.97 -17.30 -0.79
N LEU A 279 1.70 -17.61 -1.07
CA LEU A 279 0.97 -18.68 -0.40
C LEU A 279 1.65 -20.04 -0.58
N VAL A 280 2.18 -20.32 -1.76
CA VAL A 280 2.94 -21.55 -2.06
C VAL A 280 4.27 -21.56 -1.28
N ARG A 281 5.05 -20.47 -1.34
CA ARG A 281 6.32 -20.34 -0.60
C ARG A 281 6.13 -20.48 0.92
N LYS A 282 5.04 -19.98 1.46
CA LYS A 282 4.71 -20.08 2.89
C LYS A 282 3.97 -21.37 3.26
N ARG A 283 3.77 -22.29 2.31
CA ARG A 283 3.12 -23.59 2.47
C ARG A 283 1.65 -23.52 2.93
N TYR A 284 0.95 -22.44 2.59
CA TYR A 284 -0.49 -22.35 2.78
C TYR A 284 -1.26 -23.08 1.68
N LEU A 285 -0.71 -23.15 0.49
CA LEU A 285 -1.23 -23.94 -0.64
C LEU A 285 -0.15 -24.85 -1.20
N SER A 286 -0.58 -26.04 -1.65
CA SER A 286 0.26 -26.93 -2.46
C SER A 286 0.14 -26.53 -3.94
N GLY A 287 1.24 -26.39 -4.64
CA GLY A 287 1.23 -26.09 -6.07
C GLY A 287 2.60 -25.68 -6.58
N VAL A 288 2.76 -25.75 -7.90
CA VAL A 288 3.91 -25.16 -8.58
C VAL A 288 3.52 -23.71 -8.87
N ALA A 289 4.19 -22.77 -8.21
CA ALA A 289 4.12 -21.38 -8.62
C ALA A 289 4.44 -21.32 -10.12
N SER A 290 3.70 -20.52 -10.89
CA SER A 290 3.94 -20.41 -12.35
C SER A 290 5.43 -20.24 -12.58
N ARG A 291 6.05 -21.04 -13.48
CA ARG A 291 7.49 -21.01 -13.75
C ARG A 291 8.03 -19.60 -14.02
N LYS A 292 7.22 -18.72 -14.62
CA LYS A 292 7.60 -17.32 -14.86
C LYS A 292 7.74 -16.51 -13.57
N VAL A 293 6.81 -16.67 -12.62
CA VAL A 293 6.87 -15.97 -11.31
C VAL A 293 7.99 -16.55 -10.47
N THR A 294 8.19 -17.88 -10.47
CA THR A 294 9.27 -18.53 -9.75
C THR A 294 10.63 -18.11 -10.29
N GLN A 295 10.84 -18.07 -11.61
CA GLN A 295 12.11 -17.65 -12.21
C GLN A 295 12.46 -16.18 -11.93
N GLN A 296 11.48 -15.27 -11.96
CA GLN A 296 11.71 -13.88 -11.60
C GLN A 296 12.05 -13.68 -10.12
N ILE A 297 11.45 -14.48 -9.25
CA ILE A 297 11.68 -14.45 -7.81
C ILE A 297 13.02 -15.11 -7.45
N ASP A 298 13.33 -16.25 -8.06
CA ASP A 298 14.60 -16.96 -7.83
C ASP A 298 15.77 -16.09 -8.29
N GLN A 299 15.63 -15.38 -9.40
CA GLN A 299 16.63 -14.44 -9.88
C GLN A 299 16.80 -13.21 -8.97
N ALA A 300 15.69 -12.70 -8.40
CA ALA A 300 15.76 -11.61 -7.43
C ALA A 300 16.40 -12.06 -6.10
N ILE A 301 16.14 -13.31 -5.66
CA ILE A 301 16.76 -13.88 -4.46
C ILE A 301 18.25 -14.14 -4.69
N GLU A 302 18.65 -14.67 -5.84
CA GLU A 302 20.06 -14.86 -6.19
C GLU A 302 20.83 -13.54 -6.21
N ASN A 303 20.24 -12.49 -6.72
CA ASN A 303 20.84 -11.15 -6.74
C ASN A 303 20.98 -10.53 -5.32
N VAL A 304 20.14 -10.92 -4.37
CA VAL A 304 20.19 -10.43 -2.97
C VAL A 304 21.17 -11.28 -2.11
N VAL A 305 21.38 -12.55 -2.46
CA VAL A 305 22.23 -13.47 -1.70
C VAL A 305 23.69 -13.43 -2.17
N ASN A 306 23.93 -13.05 -3.43
CA ASN A 306 25.26 -13.01 -4.05
C ASN A 306 25.83 -11.59 -4.22
N GLY A 307 25.12 -10.54 -3.77
CA GLY A 307 25.55 -9.14 -3.65
C GLY A 307 25.60 -8.76 -2.18
#